data_50b235199374e7e37170c9f0ecee388a
#
_entry.id   50b235199374e7e37170c9f0ecee388a
#
_cell.length_a   1.000
_cell.length_b   1.000
_cell.length_c   1.000
_cell.angle_alpha   90.00
_cell.angle_beta   90.00
_cell.angle_gamma   90.00
#
_symmetry.space_group_name_H-M   'P 1'
#
loop_
_entity.id
_entity.type
_entity.pdbx_description
1 polymer ?
#
loop_
_entity_poly.entity_id
_entity_poly.type
_entity_poly.pdbx_seq_one_letter_code
_entity_poly.pdbx_strand_id
1 'polypeptide(L)'
;MIVKVLLLGLFALIHGKALEPGWGDHIIDLGYENYTCATGLMSASQKVPLNVNSVRPADIKLVMSLGDSLTAGNGAGAEDPLMIILQYRGLSFQSGGDKGLEKHVTIPNILSKYNPNVFGQSHGIGSVNVWEVTHLNAAVPGARAPHLPSQARDLINKLKSHPEVVDYENDWKLLNIFIGGNDVCGYCNDPVGRAPEKFGGYIGDAIRIIKENVPRVIVSLTTMLHLEMVRSIDKGEGFCSTVHLAECRCESNKNLTDAEMSKVCTEYQQAEQKLQDSGEFEADDFTLVVQPFFNDITVPPMHNGKPDLRFFAPDCFHFAQYGHAMVSSWLWKNILEPVGAKTTKGSLSNPAFPLACPDAQCPFIRTTKNSANCAPYMTPPAMMSP
;
A
#
# COMPACT_ATOMS: atom_id res chain seq x y z
N MET A 1 31.56 -0.45 11.53
CA MET A 1 31.76 0.29 12.79
C MET A 1 30.50 1.03 13.25
N ILE A 2 29.71 1.59 12.35
CA ILE A 2 28.48 2.35 12.66
C ILE A 2 27.37 1.47 13.26
N VAL A 3 27.19 0.23 12.78
CA VAL A 3 26.16 -0.71 13.29
C VAL A 3 26.42 -1.14 14.75
N LYS A 4 27.70 -1.28 15.15
CA LYS A 4 28.05 -1.59 16.55
C LYS A 4 27.79 -0.42 17.51
N VAL A 5 27.87 0.81 17.06
CA VAL A 5 27.60 2.00 17.88
C VAL A 5 26.08 2.19 18.07
N LEU A 6 25.27 1.90 17.04
CA LEU A 6 23.81 1.93 17.14
C LEU A 6 23.29 0.85 18.11
N LEU A 7 23.82 -0.38 18.06
CA LEU A 7 23.43 -1.46 18.98
C LEU A 7 23.82 -1.16 20.43
N LEU A 8 24.99 -0.54 20.67
CA LEU A 8 25.42 -0.16 22.02
C LEU A 8 24.65 1.04 22.58
N GLY A 9 24.26 1.98 21.73
CA GLY A 9 23.40 3.11 22.11
C GLY A 9 21.98 2.68 22.48
N LEU A 10 21.40 1.72 21.75
CA LEU A 10 20.10 1.13 22.11
C LEU A 10 20.14 0.37 23.43
N PHE A 11 21.22 -0.40 23.70
CA PHE A 11 21.37 -1.15 24.95
C PHE A 11 21.48 -0.24 26.20
N ALA A 12 22.08 0.94 26.07
CA ALA A 12 22.21 1.89 27.19
C ALA A 12 20.87 2.57 27.53
N LEU A 13 19.95 2.73 26.59
CA LEU A 13 18.63 3.32 26.79
C LEU A 13 17.63 2.35 27.45
N ILE A 14 17.80 1.03 27.24
CA ILE A 14 16.90 0.00 27.76
C ILE A 14 17.06 -0.23 29.28
N HIS A 15 18.19 0.14 29.89
CA HIS A 15 18.45 -0.13 31.32
C HIS A 15 18.05 1.01 32.27
N GLY A 16 17.40 2.08 31.80
CA GLY A 16 17.14 3.27 32.61
C GLY A 16 15.71 3.75 32.75
N LYS A 17 14.78 3.32 31.92
CA LYS A 17 13.34 3.64 32.09
C LYS A 17 12.48 2.43 31.76
N ALA A 18 11.50 2.16 32.63
CA ALA A 18 10.40 1.29 32.25
C ALA A 18 9.80 1.84 30.95
N LEU A 19 9.63 0.98 29.94
CA LEU A 19 8.92 1.33 28.70
C LEU A 19 7.59 1.98 29.11
N GLU A 20 7.28 3.12 28.50
CA GLU A 20 6.03 3.84 28.79
C GLU A 20 4.84 2.88 28.62
N PRO A 21 3.79 2.97 29.46
CA PRO A 21 2.59 2.16 29.27
C PRO A 21 1.98 2.45 27.89
N GLY A 22 1.82 1.42 27.06
CA GLY A 22 1.24 1.54 25.71
C GLY A 22 2.06 0.93 24.59
N TRP A 23 3.33 0.58 24.80
CA TRP A 23 4.17 -0.07 23.78
C TRP A 23 3.71 -1.49 23.39
N GLY A 24 2.92 -2.17 24.22
CA GLY A 24 2.33 -3.47 23.92
C GLY A 24 1.03 -3.40 23.10
N ASP A 25 0.47 -2.20 22.92
CA ASP A 25 -0.84 -2.01 22.27
C ASP A 25 -0.76 -1.84 20.74
N HIS A 26 0.38 -2.15 20.12
CA HIS A 26 0.56 -2.06 18.66
C HIS A 26 -0.05 -3.24 17.91
N ILE A 27 -0.19 -4.39 18.58
CA ILE A 27 -0.77 -5.61 17.99
C ILE A 27 -2.27 -5.66 18.30
N ILE A 28 -3.00 -4.76 17.67
CA ILE A 28 -4.45 -4.68 17.80
C ILE A 28 -5.09 -5.28 16.55
N ASP A 29 -5.96 -6.25 16.76
CA ASP A 29 -6.78 -6.78 15.68
C ASP A 29 -7.82 -5.72 15.26
N LEU A 30 -7.86 -5.42 13.96
CA LEU A 30 -8.91 -4.65 13.32
C LEU A 30 -9.40 -5.44 12.12
N GLY A 31 -10.56 -6.05 12.26
CA GLY A 31 -11.18 -6.90 11.27
C GLY A 31 -12.67 -6.60 11.11
N TYR A 32 -13.29 -7.32 10.19
CA TYR A 32 -14.73 -7.24 9.94
C TYR A 32 -15.35 -8.66 9.97
N GLU A 33 -16.04 -8.96 11.05
CA GLU A 33 -16.83 -10.17 11.14
C GLU A 33 -18.04 -10.07 10.20
N ASN A 34 -18.38 -11.18 9.55
CA ASN A 34 -19.55 -11.28 8.70
C ASN A 34 -19.59 -10.27 7.52
N TYR A 35 -18.41 -9.85 7.00
CA TYR A 35 -18.38 -8.98 5.82
C TYR A 35 -19.07 -9.66 4.64
N THR A 36 -20.12 -9.03 4.15
CA THR A 36 -20.85 -9.46 2.96
C THR A 36 -21.45 -8.25 2.25
N CYS A 37 -21.61 -8.36 0.96
CA CYS A 37 -22.30 -7.39 0.11
C CYS A 37 -23.57 -8.02 -0.47
N ALA A 38 -24.42 -7.19 -1.09
CA ALA A 38 -25.62 -7.69 -1.75
C ALA A 38 -25.31 -8.83 -2.72
N THR A 39 -26.21 -9.79 -2.80
CA THR A 39 -26.10 -10.96 -3.71
C THR A 39 -25.82 -10.51 -5.13
N GLY A 40 -24.86 -11.14 -5.79
CA GLY A 40 -24.41 -10.76 -7.13
C GLY A 40 -23.23 -9.78 -7.15
N LEU A 41 -23.01 -8.99 -6.09
CA LEU A 41 -21.82 -8.14 -5.98
C LEU A 41 -20.58 -8.93 -5.53
N MET A 42 -20.80 -10.03 -4.80
CA MET A 42 -19.73 -10.93 -4.35
C MET A 42 -19.34 -11.97 -5.40
N SER A 43 -20.09 -12.08 -6.49
CA SER A 43 -19.88 -13.13 -7.49
C SER A 43 -18.94 -12.66 -8.61
N ALA A 44 -18.14 -13.59 -9.10
CA ALA A 44 -17.36 -13.39 -10.32
C ALA A 44 -18.27 -13.20 -11.55
N SER A 45 -17.72 -12.65 -12.59
CA SER A 45 -18.34 -12.56 -13.90
C SER A 45 -18.64 -13.96 -14.45
N GLN A 46 -19.74 -14.12 -15.20
CA GLN A 46 -20.11 -15.42 -15.79
C GLN A 46 -19.05 -15.95 -16.77
N LYS A 47 -18.34 -15.05 -17.41
CA LYS A 47 -17.18 -15.34 -18.26
C LYS A 47 -16.04 -14.45 -17.81
N VAL A 48 -14.81 -14.93 -17.96
CA VAL A 48 -13.62 -14.12 -17.68
C VAL A 48 -13.69 -12.82 -18.49
N PRO A 49 -13.64 -11.64 -17.84
CA PRO A 49 -13.67 -10.36 -18.57
C PRO A 49 -12.53 -10.25 -19.57
N LEU A 50 -12.82 -9.74 -20.76
CA LEU A 50 -11.83 -9.43 -21.78
C LEU A 50 -11.38 -7.97 -21.73
N ASN A 51 -12.10 -7.15 -20.95
CA ASN A 51 -11.82 -5.72 -20.81
C ASN A 51 -11.61 -5.36 -19.34
N VAL A 52 -10.54 -4.64 -19.04
CA VAL A 52 -10.14 -4.22 -17.69
C VAL A 52 -11.24 -3.43 -16.96
N ASN A 53 -12.08 -2.71 -17.72
CA ASN A 53 -13.16 -1.91 -17.18
C ASN A 53 -14.39 -2.73 -16.74
N SER A 54 -14.41 -4.04 -17.02
CA SER A 54 -15.46 -4.97 -16.62
C SER A 54 -15.04 -5.93 -15.51
N VAL A 55 -13.88 -5.74 -14.91
CA VAL A 55 -13.31 -6.64 -13.89
C VAL A 55 -13.96 -6.39 -12.54
N ARG A 56 -14.58 -7.41 -11.96
CA ARG A 56 -15.15 -7.38 -10.61
C ARG A 56 -14.08 -7.76 -9.56
N PRO A 57 -14.26 -7.40 -8.29
CA PRO A 57 -13.38 -7.91 -7.23
C PRO A 57 -13.21 -9.43 -7.24
N ALA A 58 -14.28 -10.18 -7.51
CA ALA A 58 -14.26 -11.66 -7.57
C ALA A 58 -13.54 -12.24 -8.81
N ASP A 59 -13.27 -11.44 -9.83
CA ASP A 59 -12.52 -11.87 -11.01
C ASP A 59 -11.00 -11.81 -10.78
N ILE A 60 -10.55 -11.08 -9.74
CA ILE A 60 -9.13 -11.00 -9.39
C ILE A 60 -8.65 -12.38 -8.91
N LYS A 61 -7.63 -12.88 -9.57
CA LYS A 61 -6.95 -14.14 -9.26
C LYS A 61 -5.64 -13.94 -8.55
N LEU A 62 -4.92 -12.86 -8.89
CA LEU A 62 -3.59 -12.60 -8.35
C LEU A 62 -3.53 -11.21 -7.72
N VAL A 63 -2.95 -11.14 -6.52
CA VAL A 63 -2.59 -9.88 -5.86
C VAL A 63 -1.08 -9.75 -5.83
N MET A 64 -0.59 -8.62 -6.31
CA MET A 64 0.84 -8.34 -6.47
C MET A 64 1.18 -7.01 -5.79
N SER A 65 2.44 -6.83 -5.36
CA SER A 65 2.85 -5.56 -4.76
C SER A 65 4.29 -5.19 -5.05
N LEU A 66 4.51 -3.89 -5.30
CA LEU A 66 5.81 -3.23 -5.31
C LEU A 66 5.84 -2.14 -4.24
N GLY A 67 7.01 -1.86 -3.68
CA GLY A 67 7.13 -0.82 -2.66
C GLY A 67 8.38 -0.93 -1.80
N ASP A 68 8.26 -0.38 -0.61
CA ASP A 68 9.34 -0.30 0.38
C ASP A 68 9.03 -1.12 1.66
N SER A 69 9.55 -0.67 2.79
CA SER A 69 9.36 -1.31 4.09
C SER A 69 7.90 -1.34 4.54
N LEU A 70 7.07 -0.35 4.18
CA LEU A 70 5.65 -0.36 4.52
C LEU A 70 4.90 -1.46 3.74
N THR A 71 5.24 -1.69 2.48
CA THR A 71 4.69 -2.79 1.70
C THR A 71 5.28 -4.15 2.11
N ALA A 72 6.52 -4.18 2.63
CA ALA A 72 7.12 -5.37 3.25
C ALA A 72 6.59 -5.65 4.66
N GLY A 73 5.84 -4.74 5.28
CA GLY A 73 5.30 -4.89 6.63
C GLY A 73 6.36 -4.83 7.72
N ASN A 74 7.41 -4.00 7.54
CA ASN A 74 8.43 -3.83 8.58
C ASN A 74 7.81 -3.35 9.88
N GLY A 75 8.15 -4.01 10.98
CA GLY A 75 7.68 -3.63 12.31
C GLY A 75 6.19 -3.84 12.57
N ALA A 76 5.39 -4.32 11.60
CA ALA A 76 3.93 -4.39 11.72
C ALA A 76 3.44 -5.23 12.90
N GLY A 77 4.17 -6.29 13.26
CA GLY A 77 3.89 -7.13 14.43
C GLY A 77 4.95 -6.99 15.54
N ALA A 78 5.69 -5.88 15.56
CA ALA A 78 6.73 -5.66 16.55
C ALA A 78 6.12 -5.26 17.90
N GLU A 79 6.52 -5.95 18.96
CA GLU A 79 6.16 -5.64 20.36
C GLU A 79 7.21 -4.76 21.03
N ASP A 80 8.41 -4.73 20.48
CA ASP A 80 9.53 -3.94 20.98
C ASP A 80 10.40 -3.38 19.85
N PRO A 81 11.25 -2.36 20.14
CA PRO A 81 12.10 -1.71 19.12
C PRO A 81 13.09 -2.64 18.39
N LEU A 82 13.49 -3.78 18.97
CA LEU A 82 14.43 -4.70 18.33
C LEU A 82 13.78 -5.49 17.20
N MET A 83 12.45 -5.60 17.23
CA MET A 83 11.67 -6.33 16.24
C MET A 83 11.31 -5.50 15.00
N ILE A 84 11.61 -4.19 14.98
CA ILE A 84 11.27 -3.28 13.87
C ILE A 84 11.89 -3.74 12.54
N ILE A 85 13.07 -4.34 12.58
CA ILE A 85 13.77 -4.82 11.39
C ILE A 85 13.12 -6.05 10.75
N LEU A 86 12.19 -6.71 11.45
CA LEU A 86 11.49 -7.87 10.93
C LEU A 86 10.40 -7.44 9.96
N GLN A 87 10.31 -8.17 8.85
CA GLN A 87 9.33 -7.94 7.81
C GLN A 87 8.13 -8.86 8.06
N TYR A 88 7.09 -8.34 8.70
CA TYR A 88 5.82 -9.05 8.96
C TYR A 88 4.93 -8.99 7.71
N ARG A 89 5.41 -9.60 6.63
CA ARG A 89 4.79 -9.50 5.30
C ARG A 89 3.34 -9.93 5.27
N GLY A 90 2.97 -10.92 6.09
CA GLY A 90 1.60 -11.39 6.23
C GLY A 90 0.63 -10.34 6.82
N LEU A 91 1.13 -9.26 7.43
CA LEU A 91 0.33 -8.16 7.99
C LEU A 91 0.29 -6.91 7.11
N SER A 92 0.98 -6.91 5.96
CA SER A 92 1.04 -5.75 5.06
C SER A 92 -0.34 -5.40 4.49
N PHE A 93 -0.70 -4.13 4.49
CA PHE A 93 -2.00 -3.65 4.04
C PHE A 93 -2.33 -3.99 2.58
N GLN A 94 -1.32 -3.98 1.70
CA GLN A 94 -1.49 -4.21 0.26
C GLN A 94 -1.44 -5.68 -0.13
N SER A 95 -0.74 -6.50 0.66
CA SER A 95 -0.33 -7.85 0.22
C SER A 95 -0.39 -8.93 1.28
N GLY A 96 -0.68 -8.59 2.56
CA GLY A 96 -0.71 -9.56 3.65
C GLY A 96 -1.93 -10.48 3.62
N GLY A 97 -1.73 -11.77 3.91
CA GLY A 97 -2.78 -12.79 3.97
C GLY A 97 -2.99 -13.41 5.35
N ASP A 98 -2.30 -12.91 6.38
CA ASP A 98 -2.41 -13.49 7.73
C ASP A 98 -3.70 -13.06 8.45
N LYS A 99 -4.09 -13.86 9.44
CA LYS A 99 -5.21 -13.64 10.38
C LYS A 99 -6.62 -13.66 9.77
N GLY A 100 -6.77 -13.58 8.45
CA GLY A 100 -8.09 -13.46 7.80
C GLY A 100 -8.79 -12.12 8.05
N LEU A 101 -9.84 -11.83 7.27
CA LEU A 101 -10.56 -10.55 7.33
C LEU A 101 -11.23 -10.30 8.68
N GLU A 102 -11.62 -11.35 9.40
CA GLU A 102 -12.28 -11.27 10.70
C GLU A 102 -11.40 -10.64 11.79
N LYS A 103 -10.07 -10.69 11.60
CA LYS A 103 -9.11 -10.17 12.58
C LYS A 103 -8.19 -9.09 12.01
N HIS A 104 -7.93 -9.10 10.70
CA HIS A 104 -6.98 -8.19 10.09
C HIS A 104 -7.38 -7.80 8.69
N VAL A 105 -7.67 -6.51 8.48
CA VAL A 105 -8.03 -5.99 7.17
C VAL A 105 -6.78 -5.81 6.32
N THR A 106 -6.73 -6.53 5.20
CA THR A 106 -5.75 -6.33 4.12
C THR A 106 -6.47 -6.47 2.78
N ILE A 107 -5.89 -5.96 1.70
CA ILE A 107 -6.49 -6.15 0.35
C ILE A 107 -6.69 -7.63 0.02
N PRO A 108 -5.71 -8.54 0.22
CA PRO A 108 -5.93 -9.96 -0.01
C PRO A 108 -7.02 -10.58 0.88
N ASN A 109 -7.07 -10.23 2.17
CA ASN A 109 -8.09 -10.75 3.08
C ASN A 109 -9.52 -10.30 2.68
N ILE A 110 -9.66 -9.07 2.16
CA ILE A 110 -10.93 -8.62 1.58
C ILE A 110 -11.25 -9.41 0.31
N LEU A 111 -10.30 -9.50 -0.63
CA LEU A 111 -10.51 -10.20 -1.90
C LEU A 111 -10.81 -11.68 -1.71
N SER A 112 -10.28 -12.32 -0.66
CA SER A 112 -10.60 -13.72 -0.33
C SER A 112 -12.10 -13.97 -0.05
N LYS A 113 -12.84 -12.93 0.37
CA LYS A 113 -14.30 -13.02 0.54
C LYS A 113 -15.04 -13.00 -0.80
N TYR A 114 -14.45 -12.45 -1.84
CA TYR A 114 -14.98 -12.46 -3.20
C TYR A 114 -14.49 -13.67 -4.00
N ASN A 115 -13.24 -14.03 -3.84
CA ASN A 115 -12.59 -15.16 -4.49
C ASN A 115 -11.71 -15.92 -3.49
N PRO A 116 -12.20 -17.04 -2.93
CA PRO A 116 -11.41 -17.84 -1.97
C PRO A 116 -10.09 -18.40 -2.55
N ASN A 117 -9.95 -18.43 -3.87
CA ASN A 117 -8.76 -18.92 -4.58
C ASN A 117 -7.83 -17.77 -5.03
N VAL A 118 -8.00 -16.54 -4.49
CA VAL A 118 -7.06 -15.47 -4.78
C VAL A 118 -5.67 -15.87 -4.26
N PHE A 119 -4.63 -15.60 -5.06
CA PHE A 119 -3.24 -15.97 -4.77
C PHE A 119 -2.32 -14.76 -4.85
N GLY A 120 -1.10 -14.90 -4.31
CA GLY A 120 -0.03 -13.91 -4.37
C GLY A 120 0.18 -13.13 -3.08
N GLN A 121 -0.72 -13.29 -2.11
CA GLN A 121 -0.59 -12.69 -0.78
C GLN A 121 0.62 -13.25 -0.03
N SER A 122 1.23 -12.38 0.77
CA SER A 122 2.34 -12.76 1.66
C SER A 122 1.84 -13.38 2.96
N HIS A 123 2.65 -14.24 3.57
CA HIS A 123 2.38 -14.88 4.85
C HIS A 123 3.58 -14.83 5.79
N GLY A 124 3.32 -14.65 7.08
CA GLY A 124 4.33 -14.71 8.13
C GLY A 124 5.40 -13.61 8.05
N ILE A 125 6.60 -13.97 8.49
CA ILE A 125 7.75 -13.07 8.65
C ILE A 125 8.90 -13.58 7.78
N GLY A 126 9.49 -12.72 6.95
CA GLY A 126 10.66 -13.08 6.15
C GLY A 126 11.04 -12.09 5.06
N SER A 127 12.22 -12.30 4.47
CA SER A 127 12.78 -11.42 3.45
C SER A 127 12.17 -11.65 2.06
N VAL A 128 12.40 -10.70 1.14
CA VAL A 128 11.89 -10.72 -0.25
C VAL A 128 12.33 -11.98 -1.04
N ASN A 129 13.39 -12.65 -0.62
CA ASN A 129 13.93 -13.81 -1.31
C ASN A 129 13.30 -15.16 -0.89
N VAL A 130 12.37 -15.14 0.07
CA VAL A 130 11.70 -16.36 0.56
C VAL A 130 10.33 -16.44 -0.08
N TRP A 131 10.20 -17.31 -1.09
CA TRP A 131 8.97 -17.44 -1.88
C TRP A 131 7.75 -17.75 -1.03
N GLU A 132 7.84 -18.69 -0.12
CA GLU A 132 6.74 -19.16 0.75
C GLU A 132 6.19 -18.03 1.65
N VAL A 133 7.01 -17.01 1.91
CA VAL A 133 6.62 -15.83 2.68
C VAL A 133 6.08 -14.72 1.79
N THR A 134 6.78 -14.46 0.68
CA THR A 134 6.52 -13.25 -0.12
C THR A 134 5.48 -13.46 -1.21
N HIS A 135 5.44 -14.65 -1.80
CA HIS A 135 4.75 -14.89 -3.06
C HIS A 135 4.97 -13.72 -4.04
N LEU A 136 3.90 -12.99 -4.42
CA LEU A 136 3.97 -11.91 -5.41
C LEU A 136 4.20 -10.51 -4.82
N ASN A 137 4.67 -10.41 -3.58
CA ASN A 137 5.13 -9.15 -2.99
C ASN A 137 6.64 -8.98 -3.22
N ALA A 138 7.02 -8.12 -4.17
CA ALA A 138 8.42 -7.83 -4.50
C ALA A 138 8.99 -6.60 -3.77
N ALA A 139 8.28 -6.07 -2.77
CA ALA A 139 8.74 -4.91 -2.00
C ALA A 139 10.04 -5.19 -1.23
N VAL A 140 10.90 -4.18 -1.19
CA VAL A 140 12.21 -4.25 -0.52
C VAL A 140 12.33 -3.11 0.50
N PRO A 141 12.59 -3.40 1.79
CA PRO A 141 12.82 -2.37 2.79
C PRO A 141 13.89 -1.36 2.38
N GLY A 142 13.65 -0.07 2.64
CA GLY A 142 14.54 1.01 2.23
C GLY A 142 14.51 1.35 0.74
N ALA A 143 13.65 0.70 -0.06
CA ALA A 143 13.51 1.02 -1.47
C ALA A 143 13.00 2.44 -1.69
N ARG A 144 13.45 3.04 -2.78
CA ARG A 144 13.04 4.33 -3.32
C ARG A 144 12.50 4.13 -4.73
N ALA A 145 11.85 5.14 -5.29
CA ALA A 145 11.30 5.08 -6.64
C ALA A 145 12.28 4.54 -7.70
N PRO A 146 13.59 4.90 -7.72
CA PRO A 146 14.55 4.33 -8.66
C PRO A 146 14.73 2.80 -8.60
N HIS A 147 14.29 2.15 -7.53
CA HIS A 147 14.39 0.69 -7.38
C HIS A 147 13.15 -0.05 -7.93
N LEU A 148 12.03 0.65 -8.19
CA LEU A 148 10.80 0.02 -8.68
C LEU A 148 10.97 -0.70 -10.04
N PRO A 149 11.73 -0.18 -11.02
CA PRO A 149 11.96 -0.91 -12.26
C PRO A 149 12.64 -2.27 -12.06
N SER A 150 13.52 -2.41 -11.05
CA SER A 150 14.10 -3.70 -10.68
C SER A 150 13.07 -4.61 -10.03
N GLN A 151 12.28 -4.09 -9.08
CA GLN A 151 11.20 -4.86 -8.45
C GLN A 151 10.16 -5.36 -9.46
N ALA A 152 9.84 -4.55 -10.49
CA ALA A 152 8.94 -4.94 -11.57
C ALA A 152 9.48 -6.16 -12.35
N ARG A 153 10.77 -6.18 -12.66
CA ARG A 153 11.42 -7.34 -13.32
C ARG A 153 11.44 -8.57 -12.41
N ASP A 154 11.73 -8.38 -11.12
CA ASP A 154 11.72 -9.47 -10.14
C ASP A 154 10.31 -10.06 -9.99
N LEU A 155 9.26 -9.23 -9.99
CA LEU A 155 7.88 -9.67 -9.97
C LEU A 155 7.51 -10.48 -11.22
N ILE A 156 7.93 -10.04 -12.42
CA ILE A 156 7.73 -10.78 -13.67
C ILE A 156 8.41 -12.15 -13.61
N ASN A 157 9.63 -12.21 -13.07
CA ASN A 157 10.33 -13.47 -12.88
C ASN A 157 9.57 -14.40 -11.92
N LYS A 158 9.07 -13.88 -10.79
CA LYS A 158 8.23 -14.64 -9.84
C LYS A 158 6.98 -15.22 -10.53
N LEU A 159 6.26 -14.39 -11.30
CA LEU A 159 5.07 -14.83 -12.05
C LEU A 159 5.39 -15.98 -13.03
N LYS A 160 6.49 -15.88 -13.76
CA LYS A 160 6.90 -16.88 -14.77
C LYS A 160 7.47 -18.14 -14.15
N SER A 161 8.04 -18.06 -12.94
CA SER A 161 8.69 -19.19 -12.29
C SER A 161 7.72 -20.13 -11.56
N HIS A 162 6.45 -19.73 -11.41
CA HIS A 162 5.45 -20.46 -10.63
C HIS A 162 4.16 -20.75 -11.42
N PRO A 163 4.26 -21.45 -12.58
CA PRO A 163 3.08 -21.77 -13.41
C PRO A 163 2.11 -22.73 -12.73
N GLU A 164 2.50 -23.37 -11.63
CA GLU A 164 1.65 -24.27 -10.83
C GLU A 164 0.55 -23.53 -10.06
N VAL A 165 0.73 -22.21 -9.84
CA VAL A 165 -0.23 -21.36 -9.08
C VAL A 165 -0.59 -20.07 -9.81
N VAL A 166 0.02 -19.79 -10.98
CA VAL A 166 -0.17 -18.58 -11.78
C VAL A 166 -0.52 -18.95 -13.20
N ASP A 167 -1.74 -18.64 -13.66
CA ASP A 167 -2.03 -18.59 -15.10
C ASP A 167 -1.63 -17.20 -15.61
N TYR A 168 -0.39 -17.12 -16.11
CA TYR A 168 0.24 -15.87 -16.50
C TYR A 168 -0.58 -15.07 -17.53
N GLU A 169 -1.18 -15.77 -18.49
CA GLU A 169 -1.89 -15.14 -19.60
C GLU A 169 -3.35 -14.80 -19.25
N ASN A 170 -4.01 -15.60 -18.40
CA ASN A 170 -5.46 -15.51 -18.26
C ASN A 170 -5.92 -14.93 -16.93
N ASP A 171 -5.12 -15.00 -15.86
CA ASP A 171 -5.51 -14.46 -14.57
C ASP A 171 -5.56 -12.93 -14.58
N TRP A 172 -6.66 -12.36 -14.05
CA TRP A 172 -6.70 -10.94 -13.72
C TRP A 172 -5.90 -10.65 -12.46
N LYS A 173 -5.04 -9.63 -12.56
CA LYS A 173 -4.04 -9.26 -11.55
C LYS A 173 -4.31 -7.87 -11.01
N LEU A 174 -4.31 -7.73 -9.69
CA LEU A 174 -4.29 -6.44 -9.00
C LEU A 174 -2.86 -6.17 -8.51
N LEU A 175 -2.19 -5.18 -9.09
CA LEU A 175 -0.88 -4.73 -8.66
C LEU A 175 -1.01 -3.48 -7.80
N ASN A 176 -0.68 -3.60 -6.52
CA ASN A 176 -0.62 -2.48 -5.59
C ASN A 176 0.80 -1.90 -5.55
N ILE A 177 0.93 -0.57 -5.64
CA ILE A 177 2.21 0.13 -5.54
C ILE A 177 2.08 1.21 -4.46
N PHE A 178 3.04 1.24 -3.53
CA PHE A 178 3.21 2.31 -2.56
C PHE A 178 4.68 2.56 -2.30
N ILE A 179 5.15 3.78 -2.58
CA ILE A 179 6.57 4.16 -2.54
C ILE A 179 6.71 5.67 -2.27
N GLY A 180 7.87 6.12 -1.79
CA GLY A 180 8.21 7.52 -1.72
C GLY A 180 8.67 7.98 -0.33
N GLY A 181 8.34 7.25 0.74
CA GLY A 181 8.78 7.61 2.09
C GLY A 181 10.29 7.80 2.16
N ASN A 182 11.06 6.85 1.64
CA ASN A 182 12.53 6.95 1.60
C ASN A 182 13.06 8.02 0.64
N ASP A 183 12.28 8.39 -0.37
CA ASP A 183 12.62 9.49 -1.28
C ASP A 183 12.49 10.83 -0.54
N VAL A 184 11.38 11.09 0.14
CA VAL A 184 11.18 12.30 0.95
C VAL A 184 12.17 12.35 2.11
N CYS A 185 12.42 11.24 2.79
CA CYS A 185 13.41 11.15 3.90
C CYS A 185 14.84 11.52 3.51
N GLY A 186 15.16 11.48 2.23
CA GLY A 186 16.46 11.89 1.72
C GLY A 186 16.44 13.16 0.86
N TYR A 187 15.27 13.76 0.64
CA TYR A 187 15.10 14.90 -0.27
C TYR A 187 16.01 16.10 0.08
N CYS A 188 16.10 16.46 1.35
CA CYS A 188 16.91 17.60 1.81
C CYS A 188 18.41 17.46 1.53
N ASN A 189 18.91 16.24 1.29
CA ASN A 189 20.31 15.97 0.95
C ASN A 189 20.56 15.91 -0.56
N ASP A 190 19.52 15.63 -1.35
CA ASP A 190 19.61 15.49 -2.80
C ASP A 190 18.28 15.87 -3.47
N PRO A 191 17.89 17.16 -3.42
CA PRO A 191 16.61 17.60 -3.99
C PRO A 191 16.55 17.46 -5.52
N VAL A 192 17.67 17.49 -6.21
CA VAL A 192 17.75 17.32 -7.67
C VAL A 192 17.59 15.86 -8.06
N GLY A 193 18.25 14.95 -7.35
CA GLY A 193 18.14 13.49 -7.61
C GLY A 193 16.79 12.92 -7.21
N ARG A 194 16.06 13.60 -6.32
CA ARG A 194 14.74 13.23 -5.80
C ARG A 194 13.63 14.20 -6.19
N ALA A 195 13.84 14.94 -7.28
CA ALA A 195 12.82 15.85 -7.81
C ALA A 195 11.54 15.09 -8.17
N PRO A 196 10.33 15.70 -8.00
CA PRO A 196 9.04 15.06 -8.26
C PRO A 196 8.92 14.44 -9.65
N GLU A 197 9.49 15.08 -10.67
CA GLU A 197 9.48 14.57 -12.05
C GLU A 197 10.29 13.26 -12.17
N LYS A 198 11.43 13.15 -11.49
CA LYS A 198 12.22 11.92 -11.47
C LYS A 198 11.51 10.82 -10.69
N PHE A 199 10.92 11.17 -9.54
CA PHE A 199 10.12 10.27 -8.74
C PHE A 199 8.99 9.65 -9.56
N GLY A 200 8.14 10.47 -10.19
CA GLY A 200 7.09 10.01 -11.10
C GLY A 200 7.63 9.23 -12.29
N GLY A 201 8.77 9.66 -12.87
CA GLY A 201 9.43 8.98 -13.99
C GLY A 201 9.78 7.53 -13.66
N TYR A 202 10.39 7.25 -12.51
CA TYR A 202 10.75 5.88 -12.10
C TYR A 202 9.53 5.00 -11.82
N ILE A 203 8.45 5.56 -11.26
CA ILE A 203 7.17 4.85 -11.09
C ILE A 203 6.61 4.50 -12.49
N GLY A 204 6.57 5.48 -13.41
CA GLY A 204 6.14 5.26 -14.79
C GLY A 204 6.95 4.18 -15.50
N ASP A 205 8.28 4.17 -15.34
CA ASP A 205 9.15 3.14 -15.92
C ASP A 205 8.83 1.74 -15.39
N ALA A 206 8.57 1.60 -14.08
CA ALA A 206 8.19 0.32 -13.51
C ALA A 206 6.82 -0.16 -14.04
N ILE A 207 5.83 0.73 -14.12
CA ILE A 207 4.50 0.40 -14.65
C ILE A 207 4.58 0.04 -16.13
N ARG A 208 5.43 0.73 -16.91
CA ARG A 208 5.67 0.43 -18.34
C ARG A 208 6.28 -0.96 -18.52
N ILE A 209 7.26 -1.34 -17.67
CA ILE A 209 7.85 -2.68 -17.68
C ILE A 209 6.76 -3.74 -17.43
N ILE A 210 5.85 -3.52 -16.47
CA ILE A 210 4.73 -4.44 -16.23
C ILE A 210 3.80 -4.48 -17.43
N LYS A 211 3.38 -3.33 -17.97
CA LYS A 211 2.45 -3.24 -19.11
C LYS A 211 2.96 -3.95 -20.37
N GLU A 212 4.26 -3.84 -20.64
CA GLU A 212 4.88 -4.46 -21.82
C GLU A 212 5.05 -5.98 -21.69
N ASN A 213 5.01 -6.51 -20.48
CA ASN A 213 5.34 -7.91 -20.23
C ASN A 213 4.20 -8.72 -19.60
N VAL A 214 3.26 -8.12 -18.88
CA VAL A 214 2.26 -8.84 -18.10
C VAL A 214 0.85 -8.47 -18.55
N PRO A 215 0.07 -9.39 -19.12
CA PRO A 215 -1.31 -9.12 -19.51
C PRO A 215 -2.26 -9.08 -18.31
N ARG A 216 -3.42 -8.43 -18.48
CA ARG A 216 -4.55 -8.41 -17.56
C ARG A 216 -4.19 -7.86 -16.17
N VAL A 217 -3.73 -6.60 -16.13
CA VAL A 217 -3.32 -5.93 -14.89
C VAL A 217 -4.12 -4.67 -14.63
N ILE A 218 -4.64 -4.56 -13.42
CA ILE A 218 -5.08 -3.30 -12.81
C ILE A 218 -3.99 -2.84 -11.85
N VAL A 219 -3.38 -1.70 -12.12
CA VAL A 219 -2.41 -1.06 -11.22
C VAL A 219 -3.15 -0.12 -10.29
N SER A 220 -3.03 -0.35 -8.99
CA SER A 220 -3.53 0.49 -7.91
C SER A 220 -2.34 1.22 -7.27
N LEU A 221 -2.15 2.49 -7.64
CA LEU A 221 -1.07 3.33 -7.14
C LEU A 221 -1.59 4.17 -5.97
N THR A 222 -1.21 3.82 -4.75
CA THR A 222 -1.50 4.61 -3.56
C THR A 222 -0.57 5.81 -3.52
N THR A 223 -1.12 7.03 -3.39
CA THR A 223 -0.32 8.24 -3.35
C THR A 223 0.52 8.34 -2.08
N MET A 224 1.66 9.04 -2.20
CA MET A 224 2.57 9.28 -1.09
C MET A 224 1.84 9.98 0.07
N LEU A 225 2.09 9.54 1.29
CA LEU A 225 1.58 10.18 2.50
C LEU A 225 2.39 11.45 2.86
N HIS A 226 1.78 12.33 3.66
CA HIS A 226 2.43 13.54 4.18
C HIS A 226 3.35 13.23 5.36
N LEU A 227 4.68 13.29 5.15
CA LEU A 227 5.66 12.93 6.18
C LEU A 227 5.81 13.98 7.28
N GLU A 228 5.41 15.23 7.07
CA GLU A 228 5.42 16.25 8.13
C GLU A 228 4.54 15.87 9.33
N MET A 229 3.56 14.97 9.14
CA MET A 229 2.75 14.49 10.26
C MET A 229 3.57 13.71 11.31
N VAL A 230 4.67 13.07 10.90
CA VAL A 230 5.55 12.31 11.79
C VAL A 230 6.24 13.23 12.80
N ARG A 231 6.56 14.48 12.41
CA ARG A 231 7.14 15.48 13.31
C ARG A 231 6.24 15.86 14.48
N SER A 232 4.93 15.73 14.33
CA SER A 232 4.02 16.01 15.44
C SER A 232 4.03 14.91 16.49
N ILE A 233 4.44 13.70 16.13
CA ILE A 233 4.67 12.58 17.05
C ILE A 233 5.93 12.85 17.87
N ASP A 234 7.00 13.32 17.25
CA ASP A 234 8.29 13.64 17.90
C ASP A 234 8.19 14.65 19.03
N LYS A 235 7.24 15.60 18.95
CA LYS A 235 7.07 16.66 19.95
C LYS A 235 6.68 16.13 21.32
N GLY A 236 6.15 14.91 21.40
CA GLY A 236 5.72 14.28 22.66
C GLY A 236 6.64 13.16 23.14
N GLU A 237 7.47 12.61 22.26
CA GLU A 237 8.15 11.33 22.48
C GLU A 237 9.64 11.40 22.08
N GLY A 238 10.52 11.61 23.06
CA GLY A 238 11.97 11.74 22.80
C GLY A 238 12.63 10.48 22.22
N PHE A 239 12.02 9.30 22.39
CA PHE A 239 12.47 8.07 21.74
C PHE A 239 12.22 8.14 20.23
N CYS A 240 11.02 8.51 19.79
CA CYS A 240 10.64 8.64 18.39
C CYS A 240 11.60 9.57 17.63
N SER A 241 11.84 10.77 18.17
CA SER A 241 12.76 11.74 17.55
C SER A 241 14.20 11.22 17.42
N THR A 242 14.64 10.35 18.35
CA THR A 242 15.98 9.76 18.28
C THR A 242 16.08 8.70 17.17
N VAL A 243 15.04 7.90 16.98
CA VAL A 243 14.99 6.88 15.93
C VAL A 243 14.90 7.54 14.55
N HIS A 244 14.06 8.57 14.41
CA HIS A 244 13.87 9.31 13.16
C HIS A 244 15.13 9.99 12.63
N LEU A 245 16.08 10.39 13.51
CA LEU A 245 17.41 10.88 13.10
C LEU A 245 18.15 9.86 12.20
N ALA A 246 17.94 8.57 12.42
CA ALA A 246 18.57 7.51 11.64
C ALA A 246 17.73 7.08 10.44
N GLU A 247 16.40 7.04 10.57
CA GLU A 247 15.48 6.51 9.58
C GLU A 247 15.07 7.54 8.53
N CYS A 248 14.84 8.80 8.94
CA CYS A 248 14.33 9.85 8.06
C CYS A 248 15.04 11.19 8.31
N ARG A 249 16.22 11.38 7.76
CA ARG A 249 17.06 12.56 8.03
C ARG A 249 16.39 13.89 7.70
N CYS A 250 15.55 13.95 6.69
CA CYS A 250 14.89 15.20 6.30
C CYS A 250 13.72 15.53 7.20
N GLU A 251 13.11 14.53 7.81
CA GLU A 251 12.11 14.73 8.86
C GLU A 251 12.75 15.46 10.05
N SER A 252 13.88 14.99 10.55
CA SER A 252 14.60 15.57 11.68
C SER A 252 15.38 16.87 11.33
N ASN A 253 15.42 17.28 10.06
CA ASN A 253 16.14 18.46 9.61
C ASN A 253 15.33 19.74 9.86
N LYS A 254 15.74 20.52 10.86
CA LYS A 254 15.10 21.79 11.25
C LYS A 254 15.15 22.89 10.18
N ASN A 255 16.03 22.78 9.17
CA ASN A 255 16.13 23.72 8.06
C ASN A 255 15.08 23.42 6.97
N LEU A 256 14.45 22.25 6.96
CA LEU A 256 13.31 21.91 6.12
C LEU A 256 12.05 22.10 6.95
N THR A 257 11.30 23.14 6.68
CA THR A 257 10.05 23.45 7.40
C THR A 257 8.95 22.40 7.11
N ASP A 258 7.93 22.32 7.99
CA ASP A 258 6.75 21.47 7.75
C ASP A 258 6.07 21.84 6.42
N ALA A 259 5.96 23.13 6.10
CA ALA A 259 5.38 23.60 4.85
C ALA A 259 6.19 23.18 3.61
N GLU A 260 7.52 23.20 3.68
CA GLU A 260 8.38 22.73 2.59
C GLU A 260 8.27 21.22 2.41
N MET A 261 8.24 20.45 3.50
CA MET A 261 8.05 18.99 3.43
C MET A 261 6.68 18.63 2.87
N SER A 262 5.62 19.29 3.35
CA SER A 262 4.25 19.14 2.84
C SER A 262 4.17 19.44 1.35
N LYS A 263 4.84 20.51 0.90
CA LYS A 263 4.93 20.85 -0.53
C LYS A 263 5.57 19.73 -1.34
N VAL A 264 6.69 19.16 -0.89
CA VAL A 264 7.36 18.05 -1.57
C VAL A 264 6.45 16.83 -1.67
N CYS A 265 5.76 16.46 -0.56
CA CYS A 265 4.80 15.36 -0.58
C CYS A 265 3.66 15.62 -1.57
N THR A 266 3.09 16.83 -1.58
CA THR A 266 2.06 17.25 -2.56
C THR A 266 2.57 17.17 -4.00
N GLU A 267 3.79 17.60 -4.28
CA GLU A 267 4.38 17.52 -5.61
C GLU A 267 4.63 16.08 -6.06
N TYR A 268 4.95 15.17 -5.12
CA TYR A 268 5.03 13.72 -5.39
C TYR A 268 3.66 13.15 -5.74
N GLN A 269 2.62 13.46 -4.96
CA GLN A 269 1.23 13.06 -5.23
C GLN A 269 0.76 13.57 -6.61
N GLN A 270 1.12 14.80 -6.98
CA GLN A 270 0.84 15.34 -8.29
C GLN A 270 1.58 14.62 -9.42
N ALA A 271 2.83 14.18 -9.17
CA ALA A 271 3.57 13.38 -10.13
C ALA A 271 2.94 12.00 -10.33
N GLU A 272 2.45 11.36 -9.27
CA GLU A 272 1.68 10.11 -9.34
C GLU A 272 0.36 10.30 -10.10
N GLN A 273 -0.39 11.38 -9.82
CA GLN A 273 -1.63 11.69 -10.52
C GLN A 273 -1.41 11.93 -12.03
N LYS A 274 -0.34 12.63 -12.39
CA LYS A 274 0.03 12.86 -13.81
C LYS A 274 0.23 11.57 -14.59
N LEU A 275 0.70 10.49 -13.96
CA LEU A 275 0.83 9.19 -14.63
C LEU A 275 -0.53 8.64 -15.06
N GLN A 276 -1.54 8.71 -14.19
CA GLN A 276 -2.91 8.33 -14.55
C GLN A 276 -3.48 9.25 -15.63
N ASP A 277 -3.35 10.56 -15.46
CA ASP A 277 -3.96 11.56 -16.34
C ASP A 277 -3.33 11.57 -17.73
N SER A 278 -2.12 11.04 -17.88
CA SER A 278 -1.45 10.90 -19.19
C SER A 278 -2.18 9.98 -20.15
N GLY A 279 -2.98 9.03 -19.63
CA GLY A 279 -3.60 7.98 -20.44
C GLY A 279 -2.64 6.94 -21.03
N GLU A 280 -1.34 7.05 -20.79
CA GLU A 280 -0.32 6.14 -21.31
C GLU A 280 -0.57 4.68 -20.93
N PHE A 281 -1.13 4.48 -19.73
CA PHE A 281 -1.33 3.16 -19.16
C PHE A 281 -2.74 2.58 -19.38
N GLU A 282 -3.50 3.17 -20.31
CA GLU A 282 -4.83 2.66 -20.67
C GLU A 282 -4.75 1.69 -21.85
N ALA A 283 -5.27 0.47 -21.67
CA ALA A 283 -5.45 -0.54 -22.72
C ALA A 283 -6.70 -1.37 -22.41
N ASP A 284 -7.05 -2.34 -23.26
CA ASP A 284 -8.22 -3.20 -22.99
C ASP A 284 -7.97 -4.15 -21.82
N ASP A 285 -6.73 -4.55 -21.61
CA ASP A 285 -6.32 -5.47 -20.55
C ASP A 285 -5.41 -4.82 -19.49
N PHE A 286 -5.24 -3.49 -19.51
CA PHE A 286 -4.37 -2.79 -18.59
C PHE A 286 -4.92 -1.41 -18.22
N THR A 287 -4.79 -1.02 -16.95
CA THR A 287 -5.09 0.34 -16.50
C THR A 287 -4.27 0.71 -15.27
N LEU A 288 -4.01 2.01 -15.10
CA LEU A 288 -3.46 2.60 -13.89
C LEU A 288 -4.53 3.45 -13.21
N VAL A 289 -4.76 3.19 -11.92
CA VAL A 289 -5.67 3.99 -11.09
C VAL A 289 -4.97 4.46 -9.83
N VAL A 290 -4.94 5.77 -9.63
CA VAL A 290 -4.41 6.40 -8.43
C VAL A 290 -5.42 6.34 -7.28
N GLN A 291 -4.93 6.06 -6.06
CA GLN A 291 -5.73 5.96 -4.84
C GLN A 291 -5.32 7.09 -3.88
N PRO A 292 -6.01 8.24 -3.90
CA PRO A 292 -5.53 9.48 -3.31
C PRO A 292 -5.93 9.70 -1.84
N PHE A 293 -6.36 8.71 -1.10
CA PHE A 293 -6.90 8.89 0.26
C PHE A 293 -5.91 9.48 1.27
N PHE A 294 -4.61 9.51 0.94
CA PHE A 294 -3.59 10.17 1.75
C PHE A 294 -3.39 11.65 1.45
N ASN A 295 -3.90 12.17 0.32
CA ASN A 295 -3.52 13.49 -0.20
C ASN A 295 -3.74 14.65 0.79
N ASP A 296 -4.81 14.60 1.58
CA ASP A 296 -5.18 15.68 2.50
C ASP A 296 -4.99 15.29 3.98
N ILE A 297 -4.23 14.22 4.26
CA ILE A 297 -3.89 13.79 5.63
C ILE A 297 -2.56 14.40 6.04
N THR A 298 -2.60 15.54 6.70
CA THR A 298 -1.42 16.32 7.15
C THR A 298 -1.17 16.24 8.66
N VAL A 299 -2.04 15.53 9.39
CA VAL A 299 -1.91 15.29 10.83
C VAL A 299 -1.94 13.79 11.11
N PRO A 300 -1.18 13.29 12.09
CA PRO A 300 -1.21 11.88 12.42
C PRO A 300 -2.59 11.43 12.91
N PRO A 301 -2.90 10.13 12.88
CA PRO A 301 -4.06 9.63 13.57
C PRO A 301 -4.06 10.05 15.04
N MET A 302 -5.22 10.44 15.55
CA MET A 302 -5.38 10.99 16.89
C MET A 302 -6.27 10.10 17.75
N HIS A 303 -5.87 9.93 19.02
CA HIS A 303 -6.68 9.28 20.05
C HIS A 303 -6.66 10.12 21.32
N ASN A 304 -7.84 10.45 21.87
CA ASN A 304 -7.97 11.28 23.07
C ASN A 304 -7.16 12.59 23.03
N GLY A 305 -7.10 13.24 21.86
CA GLY A 305 -6.42 14.52 21.67
C GLY A 305 -4.88 14.44 21.55
N LYS A 306 -4.33 13.24 21.47
CA LYS A 306 -2.88 12.98 21.25
C LYS A 306 -2.67 12.13 20.00
N PRO A 307 -1.45 12.13 19.41
CA PRO A 307 -1.11 11.15 18.38
C PRO A 307 -1.39 9.72 18.84
N ASP A 308 -2.02 8.93 17.97
CA ASP A 308 -2.34 7.54 18.26
C ASP A 308 -1.15 6.64 17.94
N LEU A 309 -0.30 6.41 18.94
CA LEU A 309 0.88 5.58 18.78
C LEU A 309 0.57 4.10 18.46
N ARG A 310 -0.65 3.64 18.68
CA ARG A 310 -1.09 2.28 18.30
C ARG A 310 -1.10 2.09 16.77
N PHE A 311 -1.18 3.19 16.02
CA PHE A 311 -1.13 3.18 14.56
C PHE A 311 0.27 2.86 14.03
N PHE A 312 1.29 3.23 14.79
CA PHE A 312 2.70 3.10 14.40
C PHE A 312 3.36 1.93 15.11
N ALA A 313 4.34 1.33 14.45
CA ALA A 313 5.27 0.39 15.06
C ALA A 313 6.11 1.09 16.16
N PRO A 314 6.87 0.35 16.98
CA PRO A 314 7.68 0.95 18.05
C PRO A 314 8.71 2.00 17.63
N ASP A 315 8.96 2.18 16.33
CA ASP A 315 9.79 3.25 15.77
C ASP A 315 9.04 4.56 15.53
N CYS A 316 7.73 4.59 15.76
CA CYS A 316 6.86 5.75 15.53
C CYS A 316 6.78 6.19 14.05
N PHE A 317 7.21 5.34 13.13
CA PHE A 317 7.33 5.63 11.70
C PHE A 317 6.62 4.60 10.83
N HIS A 318 6.98 3.32 10.95
CA HIS A 318 6.30 2.24 10.25
C HIS A 318 4.90 2.02 10.82
N PHE A 319 4.02 1.43 10.03
CA PHE A 319 2.67 1.11 10.53
C PHE A 319 2.71 -0.16 11.38
N ALA A 320 2.07 -0.12 12.54
CA ALA A 320 1.74 -1.31 13.31
C ALA A 320 0.64 -2.11 12.61
N GLN A 321 0.33 -3.32 13.11
CA GLN A 321 -0.77 -4.14 12.60
C GLN A 321 -2.08 -3.35 12.49
N TYR A 322 -2.44 -2.60 13.52
CA TYR A 322 -3.61 -1.72 13.52
C TYR A 322 -3.58 -0.67 12.40
N GLY A 323 -2.44 0.00 12.23
CA GLY A 323 -2.24 0.99 11.16
C GLY A 323 -2.39 0.39 9.76
N HIS A 324 -1.79 -0.78 9.53
CA HIS A 324 -1.94 -1.51 8.27
C HIS A 324 -3.41 -1.84 7.96
N ALA A 325 -4.17 -2.32 8.94
CA ALA A 325 -5.58 -2.64 8.75
C ALA A 325 -6.43 -1.39 8.44
N MET A 326 -6.14 -0.27 9.13
CA MET A 326 -6.80 1.01 8.90
C MET A 326 -6.54 1.54 7.48
N VAL A 327 -5.27 1.55 7.07
CA VAL A 327 -4.87 1.99 5.72
C VAL A 327 -5.49 1.10 4.64
N SER A 328 -5.53 -0.20 4.87
CA SER A 328 -6.15 -1.15 3.93
C SER A 328 -7.65 -0.88 3.73
N SER A 329 -8.37 -0.54 4.80
CA SER A 329 -9.80 -0.20 4.71
C SER A 329 -10.04 1.01 3.82
N TRP A 330 -9.19 2.04 3.90
CA TRP A 330 -9.26 3.22 3.04
C TRP A 330 -8.82 2.93 1.61
N LEU A 331 -7.77 2.14 1.42
CA LEU A 331 -7.34 1.71 0.09
C LEU A 331 -8.47 0.94 -0.62
N TRP A 332 -9.11 0.00 0.08
CA TRP A 332 -10.24 -0.74 -0.47
C TRP A 332 -11.40 0.17 -0.88
N LYS A 333 -11.76 1.13 -0.02
CA LYS A 333 -12.78 2.12 -0.34
C LYS A 333 -12.42 2.90 -1.61
N ASN A 334 -11.18 3.41 -1.70
CA ASN A 334 -10.74 4.13 -2.89
C ASN A 334 -10.75 3.27 -4.15
N ILE A 335 -10.37 1.99 -4.08
CA ILE A 335 -10.45 1.06 -5.22
C ILE A 335 -11.88 1.00 -5.79
N LEU A 336 -12.89 1.13 -4.95
CA LEU A 336 -14.30 1.05 -5.32
C LEU A 336 -14.95 2.43 -5.60
N GLU A 337 -14.30 3.54 -5.29
CA GLU A 337 -14.81 4.89 -5.56
C GLU A 337 -14.53 5.31 -7.01
N PRO A 338 -15.46 5.99 -7.68
CA PRO A 338 -15.24 6.48 -9.04
C PRO A 338 -14.03 7.41 -9.15
N VAL A 339 -13.23 7.26 -10.19
CA VAL A 339 -12.16 8.20 -10.53
C VAL A 339 -12.78 9.58 -10.74
N GLY A 340 -12.19 10.61 -10.14
CA GLY A 340 -12.73 11.98 -10.08
C GLY A 340 -13.62 12.27 -8.87
N ALA A 341 -14.04 11.23 -8.11
CA ALA A 341 -14.80 11.36 -6.88
C ALA A 341 -14.22 10.53 -5.71
N LYS A 342 -12.97 10.12 -5.82
CA LYS A 342 -12.28 9.38 -4.76
C LYS A 342 -12.04 10.24 -3.53
N THR A 343 -12.19 9.65 -2.36
CA THR A 343 -11.82 10.29 -1.09
C THR A 343 -10.32 10.62 -1.10
N THR A 344 -9.99 11.89 -0.81
CA THR A 344 -8.60 12.40 -0.71
C THR A 344 -8.12 12.53 0.73
N LYS A 345 -9.05 12.49 1.69
CA LYS A 345 -8.76 12.57 3.13
C LYS A 345 -9.40 11.39 3.87
N GLY A 346 -8.67 10.30 3.99
CA GLY A 346 -9.05 9.18 4.83
C GLY A 346 -9.00 9.55 6.31
N SER A 347 -9.91 9.04 7.13
CA SER A 347 -9.84 9.21 8.59
C SER A 347 -9.06 8.07 9.21
N LEU A 348 -7.79 8.30 9.55
CA LEU A 348 -6.95 7.31 10.22
C LEU A 348 -7.19 7.22 11.74
N SER A 349 -8.08 8.07 12.28
CA SER A 349 -8.43 8.10 13.70
C SER A 349 -9.73 7.37 14.04
N ASN A 350 -10.49 6.92 13.03
CA ASN A 350 -11.78 6.26 13.24
C ASN A 350 -11.83 4.90 12.54
N PRO A 351 -11.68 3.79 13.28
CA PRO A 351 -11.75 2.44 12.72
C PRO A 351 -13.19 1.98 12.40
N ALA A 352 -14.20 2.68 12.89
CA ALA A 352 -15.60 2.23 12.86
C ALA A 352 -16.35 2.71 11.61
N PHE A 353 -15.76 2.63 10.41
CA PHE A 353 -16.53 2.82 9.18
C PHE A 353 -16.77 1.48 8.48
N PRO A 354 -17.93 1.29 7.82
CA PRO A 354 -18.24 0.05 7.14
C PRO A 354 -17.23 -0.24 6.02
N LEU A 355 -16.77 -1.47 5.92
CA LEU A 355 -15.95 -1.87 4.80
C LEU A 355 -16.77 -1.79 3.51
N ALA A 356 -16.26 -1.06 2.50
CA ALA A 356 -17.02 -0.72 1.30
C ALA A 356 -17.40 -1.95 0.46
N CYS A 357 -18.58 -1.89 -0.13
CA CYS A 357 -19.04 -2.83 -1.16
C CYS A 357 -19.00 -2.17 -2.54
N PRO A 358 -18.85 -2.96 -3.64
CA PRO A 358 -19.03 -2.44 -4.99
C PRO A 358 -20.43 -1.81 -5.18
N ASP A 359 -20.50 -0.80 -6.02
CA ASP A 359 -21.76 -0.19 -6.41
C ASP A 359 -22.57 -1.13 -7.31
N ALA A 360 -23.85 -1.33 -7.01
CA ALA A 360 -24.72 -2.18 -7.82
C ALA A 360 -24.89 -1.70 -9.26
N GLN A 361 -24.77 -0.39 -9.51
CA GLN A 361 -24.86 0.20 -10.85
C GLN A 361 -23.54 0.08 -11.63
N CYS A 362 -22.41 -0.19 -10.94
CA CYS A 362 -21.12 -0.41 -11.55
C CYS A 362 -20.28 -1.33 -10.66
N PRO A 363 -20.49 -2.64 -10.71
CA PRO A 363 -19.96 -3.61 -9.74
C PRO A 363 -18.48 -3.97 -9.98
N PHE A 364 -17.78 -3.12 -10.69
CA PHE A 364 -16.39 -3.34 -11.11
C PHE A 364 -15.41 -2.59 -10.20
N ILE A 365 -14.16 -3.03 -10.17
CA ILE A 365 -13.04 -2.20 -9.71
C ILE A 365 -13.06 -0.92 -10.56
N ARG A 366 -12.96 0.22 -9.90
CA ARG A 366 -13.13 1.50 -10.59
C ARG A 366 -11.87 1.88 -11.37
N THR A 367 -12.08 2.15 -12.63
CA THR A 367 -11.10 2.63 -13.60
C THR A 367 -11.50 4.00 -14.12
N THR A 368 -10.64 4.70 -14.82
CA THR A 368 -10.97 5.99 -15.45
C THR A 368 -12.17 5.87 -16.38
N LYS A 369 -12.20 4.84 -17.23
CA LYS A 369 -13.26 4.68 -18.25
C LYS A 369 -14.60 4.25 -17.64
N ASN A 370 -14.64 3.25 -16.74
CA ASN A 370 -15.90 2.83 -16.15
C ASN A 370 -16.47 3.83 -15.14
N SER A 371 -15.63 4.71 -14.59
CA SER A 371 -16.06 5.83 -13.75
C SER A 371 -16.72 6.93 -14.57
N ALA A 372 -16.24 7.19 -15.77
CA ALA A 372 -16.85 8.16 -16.68
C ALA A 372 -18.20 7.66 -17.24
N ASN A 373 -18.26 6.37 -17.64
CA ASN A 373 -19.48 5.72 -18.11
C ASN A 373 -19.39 4.19 -17.90
N CYS A 374 -20.15 3.66 -16.97
CA CYS A 374 -20.14 2.23 -16.67
C CYS A 374 -21.03 1.38 -17.61
N ALA A 375 -22.03 1.99 -18.24
CA ALA A 375 -23.04 1.26 -19.04
C ALA A 375 -22.45 0.32 -20.13
N PRO A 376 -21.41 0.73 -20.90
CA PRO A 376 -20.81 -0.16 -21.90
C PRO A 376 -20.19 -1.43 -21.34
N TYR A 377 -19.81 -1.43 -20.07
CA TYR A 377 -19.10 -2.53 -19.42
C TYR A 377 -20.04 -3.48 -18.68
N MET A 378 -21.30 -3.09 -18.50
CA MET A 378 -22.35 -3.91 -17.84
C MET A 378 -22.90 -5.01 -18.75
N THR A 379 -22.83 -4.82 -20.06
CA THR A 379 -23.37 -5.80 -21.03
C THR A 379 -22.23 -6.72 -21.49
N PRO A 380 -22.43 -8.07 -21.48
CA PRO A 380 -21.48 -8.95 -22.13
C PRO A 380 -21.32 -8.51 -23.60
N PRO A 381 -20.11 -8.52 -24.17
CA PRO A 381 -19.96 -8.25 -25.60
C PRO A 381 -20.89 -9.17 -26.37
N ALA A 382 -21.72 -8.57 -27.25
CA ALA A 382 -22.59 -9.33 -28.12
C ALA A 382 -21.74 -10.39 -28.82
N MET A 383 -22.19 -11.66 -28.76
CA MET A 383 -21.54 -12.71 -29.55
C MET A 383 -21.54 -12.21 -30.99
N MET A 384 -20.38 -12.01 -31.57
CA MET A 384 -20.27 -11.93 -33.03
C MET A 384 -20.84 -13.25 -33.53
N SER A 385 -22.01 -13.18 -34.19
CA SER A 385 -22.57 -14.29 -34.88
C SER A 385 -21.56 -14.76 -35.92
N PRO A 386 -21.36 -16.08 -36.09
CA PRO A 386 -20.41 -16.65 -37.01
C PRO A 386 -20.63 -16.22 -38.45
#